data_10813af04bf3c78edb51e9d86a2d30e2
#
_entry.id   10813af04bf3c78edb51e9d86a2d30e2
#
_cell.length_a   1.000
_cell.length_b   1.000
_cell.length_c   1.000
_cell.angle_alpha   90.00
_cell.angle_beta   90.00
_cell.angle_gamma   90.00
#
_symmetry.space_group_name_H-M   'P 1'
#
loop_
_entity.id
_entity.type
_entity.pdbx_description
1 polymer ?
#
loop_
_entity_poly.entity_id
_entity_poly.type
_entity_poly.pdbx_seq_one_letter_code
_entity_poly.pdbx_strand_id
1 'polypeptide(L)'
;MTRPRLRTRLALLHAGLAFAGGTVLLAVVALGAFQGGDNTHQPAPAGNLGEVLEFSAIALVVLAAASIALGRLIAARALRPLRAITRSARSMSATTLDGRLRVPAAYEEFAELADSLDGLAYRLHESFTAQRQFIANASHELRTPLTVQRTLLQLTLADPDATADTLRSACRDLLDLGRQQEHLIDALLTLANGHQGIDHWAPFDLADLTGKVVLDHQHPGLRIDSSLTPVTVVGDPALAESLITNLVTNAVRHNVPGGTVEITTTAAGRLTVSNTGAPIPPAEIDRLKQPFQRLGTDRTDQTEGHGLGLAIVAAIAHAHRAPLAVHPRPGGGLHITVDFPLAPG
;
A
#
# COMPACT_ATOMS: atom_id res chain seq x y z
N MET A 1 1.93 21.39 -25.22
CA MET A 1 2.11 20.75 -26.54
C MET A 1 1.50 19.38 -26.48
N THR A 2 0.36 19.16 -27.15
CA THR A 2 -0.37 17.87 -27.17
C THR A 2 0.44 16.83 -27.93
N ARG A 3 0.84 15.77 -27.25
CA ARG A 3 1.57 14.66 -27.89
C ARG A 3 0.60 13.90 -28.80
N PRO A 4 0.94 13.65 -30.08
CA PRO A 4 0.02 12.97 -31.00
C PRO A 4 -0.18 11.50 -30.59
N ARG A 5 -1.45 11.05 -30.62
CA ARG A 5 -1.82 9.67 -30.28
C ARG A 5 -1.16 8.69 -31.25
N LEU A 6 -0.62 7.59 -30.75
CA LEU A 6 0.08 6.54 -31.51
C LEU A 6 -0.76 6.02 -32.69
N ARG A 7 -2.06 5.81 -32.47
CA ARG A 7 -3.03 5.39 -33.50
C ARG A 7 -3.09 6.35 -34.68
N THR A 8 -3.12 7.66 -34.42
CA THR A 8 -3.23 8.68 -35.46
C THR A 8 -1.97 8.76 -36.32
N ARG A 9 -0.78 8.63 -35.70
CA ARG A 9 0.49 8.60 -36.45
C ARG A 9 0.68 7.32 -37.27
N LEU A 10 0.33 6.15 -36.72
CA LEU A 10 0.36 4.89 -37.47
C LEU A 10 -0.62 4.91 -38.64
N ALA A 11 -1.86 5.40 -38.42
CA ALA A 11 -2.84 5.52 -39.49
C ALA A 11 -2.41 6.49 -40.61
N LEU A 12 -1.85 7.65 -40.25
CA LEU A 12 -1.34 8.61 -41.23
C LEU A 12 -0.13 8.08 -42.00
N LEU A 13 0.77 7.33 -41.35
CA LEU A 13 1.91 6.71 -42.01
C LEU A 13 1.51 5.59 -42.98
N HIS A 14 0.56 4.74 -42.59
CA HIS A 14 0.00 3.72 -43.50
C HIS A 14 -0.75 4.34 -44.65
N ALA A 15 -1.56 5.35 -44.39
CA ALA A 15 -2.28 6.07 -45.46
C ALA A 15 -1.29 6.79 -46.42
N GLY A 16 -0.25 7.45 -45.92
CA GLY A 16 0.80 8.09 -46.70
C GLY A 16 1.55 7.09 -47.56
N LEU A 17 1.86 5.90 -47.03
CA LEU A 17 2.58 4.85 -47.74
C LEU A 17 1.70 4.23 -48.86
N ALA A 18 0.42 3.95 -48.56
CA ALA A 18 -0.53 3.44 -49.55
C ALA A 18 -0.75 4.45 -50.69
N PHE A 19 -0.85 5.75 -50.34
CA PHE A 19 -1.01 6.82 -51.31
C PHE A 19 0.25 7.00 -52.19
N ALA A 20 1.45 7.00 -51.59
CA ALA A 20 2.70 7.07 -52.31
C ALA A 20 2.91 5.85 -53.24
N GLY A 21 2.57 4.65 -52.75
CA GLY A 21 2.62 3.44 -53.57
C GLY A 21 1.62 3.43 -54.73
N GLY A 22 0.44 3.85 -54.48
CA GLY A 22 -0.59 4.01 -55.53
C GLY A 22 -0.22 5.04 -56.58
N THR A 23 0.40 6.17 -56.21
CA THR A 23 0.89 7.22 -57.15
C THR A 23 2.04 6.73 -57.98
N VAL A 24 2.99 5.98 -57.41
CA VAL A 24 4.11 5.39 -58.20
C VAL A 24 3.58 4.36 -59.20
N LEU A 25 2.64 3.50 -58.79
CA LEU A 25 2.04 2.50 -59.68
C LEU A 25 1.25 3.17 -60.82
N LEU A 26 0.47 4.20 -60.54
CA LEU A 26 -0.21 5.00 -61.57
C LEU A 26 0.77 5.71 -62.50
N ALA A 27 1.85 6.26 -62.01
CA ALA A 27 2.88 6.91 -62.82
C ALA A 27 3.57 5.91 -63.75
N VAL A 28 3.90 4.71 -63.29
CA VAL A 28 4.52 3.64 -64.11
C VAL A 28 3.57 3.17 -65.19
N VAL A 29 2.30 2.94 -64.87
CA VAL A 29 1.27 2.55 -65.83
C VAL A 29 1.03 3.68 -66.85
N ALA A 30 0.97 4.94 -66.41
CA ALA A 30 0.80 6.09 -67.31
C ALA A 30 1.98 6.32 -68.23
N LEU A 31 3.26 6.19 -67.73
CA LEU A 31 4.44 6.28 -68.57
C LEU A 31 4.48 5.16 -69.61
N GLY A 32 4.15 3.91 -69.23
CA GLY A 32 4.05 2.79 -70.14
C GLY A 32 2.99 2.98 -71.23
N ALA A 33 1.85 3.56 -70.92
CA ALA A 33 0.78 3.89 -71.84
C ALA A 33 1.17 5.07 -72.77
N PHE A 34 1.95 6.05 -72.28
CA PHE A 34 2.40 7.21 -73.06
C PHE A 34 3.52 6.88 -74.05
N GLN A 35 4.44 5.95 -73.72
CA GLN A 35 5.51 5.49 -74.60
C GLN A 35 4.97 4.59 -75.73
N GLY A 36 3.77 4.02 -75.57
CA GLY A 36 3.08 3.27 -76.62
C GLY A 36 2.29 4.10 -77.61
N GLY A 37 2.24 5.47 -77.47
CA GLY A 37 1.36 6.38 -78.23
C GLY A 37 2.01 7.23 -79.33
N ASP A 38 3.24 6.96 -79.74
CA ASP A 38 3.86 7.75 -80.83
C ASP A 38 3.91 6.97 -82.14
N ASN A 39 3.04 7.39 -83.00
CA ASN A 39 3.04 7.32 -84.47
C ASN A 39 2.79 6.01 -85.20
N THR A 40 1.78 6.12 -86.05
CA THR A 40 1.44 5.40 -87.28
C THR A 40 0.61 4.12 -87.14
N HIS A 41 -0.41 4.09 -87.98
CA HIS A 41 -1.33 3.04 -88.35
C HIS A 41 -0.71 1.65 -88.61
N GLN A 42 -0.17 1.04 -87.57
CA GLN A 42 0.16 -0.38 -87.60
C GLN A 42 -0.36 -1.07 -86.31
N PRO A 43 -0.89 -2.29 -86.45
CA PRO A 43 -1.32 -3.02 -85.25
C PRO A 43 -0.16 -3.13 -84.28
N ALA A 44 -0.38 -2.71 -83.04
CA ALA A 44 0.61 -2.73 -81.97
C ALA A 44 1.30 -4.10 -81.89
N PRO A 45 2.65 -4.17 -82.01
CA PRO A 45 3.34 -5.44 -81.86
C PRO A 45 3.16 -5.94 -80.46
N ALA A 46 2.82 -7.23 -80.35
CA ALA A 46 2.61 -7.92 -79.05
C ALA A 46 3.78 -7.83 -78.09
N GLY A 47 4.89 -7.17 -78.48
CA GLY A 47 6.11 -6.97 -77.66
C GLY A 47 5.94 -5.95 -76.53
N ASN A 48 5.10 -4.94 -76.68
CA ASN A 48 5.02 -3.86 -75.65
C ASN A 48 4.25 -4.26 -74.40
N LEU A 49 3.34 -5.26 -74.51
CA LEU A 49 2.59 -5.75 -73.36
C LEU A 49 3.48 -6.53 -72.35
N GLY A 50 4.50 -7.27 -72.89
CA GLY A 50 5.45 -8.00 -72.07
C GLY A 50 6.35 -7.08 -71.24
N GLU A 51 6.90 -6.03 -71.87
CA GLU A 51 7.77 -5.04 -71.20
C GLU A 51 6.98 -4.26 -70.12
N VAL A 52 5.75 -3.85 -70.40
CA VAL A 52 4.89 -3.17 -69.41
C VAL A 52 4.59 -4.07 -68.21
N LEU A 53 4.33 -5.36 -68.44
CA LEU A 53 4.14 -6.35 -67.38
C LEU A 53 5.40 -6.61 -66.54
N GLU A 54 6.56 -6.68 -67.19
CA GLU A 54 7.86 -6.85 -66.49
C GLU A 54 8.19 -5.62 -65.64
N PHE A 55 8.06 -4.39 -66.17
CA PHE A 55 8.28 -3.17 -65.39
C PHE A 55 7.29 -3.04 -64.23
N SER A 56 6.04 -3.38 -64.45
CA SER A 56 5.03 -3.37 -63.39
C SER A 56 5.29 -4.39 -62.33
N ALA A 57 5.75 -5.59 -62.65
CA ALA A 57 6.13 -6.64 -61.71
C ALA A 57 7.35 -6.24 -60.87
N ILE A 58 8.38 -5.66 -61.49
CA ILE A 58 9.56 -5.15 -60.80
C ILE A 58 9.17 -4.01 -59.86
N ALA A 59 8.35 -3.06 -60.28
CA ALA A 59 7.87 -1.96 -59.44
C ALA A 59 7.07 -2.47 -58.23
N LEU A 60 6.28 -3.51 -58.42
CA LEU A 60 5.47 -4.11 -57.32
C LEU A 60 6.32 -4.83 -56.30
N VAL A 61 7.38 -5.53 -56.75
CA VAL A 61 8.39 -6.18 -55.86
C VAL A 61 9.15 -5.12 -55.08
N VAL A 62 9.65 -4.06 -55.71
CA VAL A 62 10.35 -2.97 -55.04
C VAL A 62 9.45 -2.28 -53.99
N LEU A 63 8.22 -2.02 -54.37
CA LEU A 63 7.23 -1.41 -53.49
C LEU A 63 6.92 -2.31 -52.25
N ALA A 64 6.77 -3.62 -52.46
CA ALA A 64 6.56 -4.59 -51.41
C ALA A 64 7.80 -4.66 -50.45
N ALA A 65 9.00 -4.71 -51.00
CA ALA A 65 10.22 -4.69 -50.20
C ALA A 65 10.39 -3.40 -49.37
N ALA A 66 10.13 -2.24 -49.99
CA ALA A 66 10.16 -0.95 -49.31
C ALA A 66 9.08 -0.85 -48.20
N SER A 67 7.88 -1.34 -48.45
CA SER A 67 6.79 -1.37 -47.46
C SER A 67 7.12 -2.25 -46.28
N ILE A 68 7.71 -3.43 -46.50
CA ILE A 68 8.15 -4.33 -45.44
C ILE A 68 9.29 -3.70 -44.60
N ALA A 69 10.28 -3.09 -45.27
CA ALA A 69 11.39 -2.43 -44.59
C ALA A 69 10.93 -1.27 -43.72
N LEU A 70 10.05 -0.42 -44.26
CA LEU A 70 9.49 0.71 -43.55
C LEU A 70 8.56 0.27 -42.38
N GLY A 71 7.74 -0.76 -42.60
CA GLY A 71 6.88 -1.35 -41.55
C GLY A 71 7.72 -1.89 -40.38
N ARG A 72 8.83 -2.57 -40.68
CA ARG A 72 9.77 -3.05 -39.64
C ARG A 72 10.46 -1.89 -38.90
N LEU A 73 10.85 -0.85 -39.58
CA LEU A 73 11.49 0.33 -38.99
C LEU A 73 10.51 1.05 -38.04
N ILE A 74 9.26 1.22 -38.46
CA ILE A 74 8.21 1.85 -37.67
C ILE A 74 7.90 0.98 -36.44
N ALA A 75 7.69 -0.32 -36.62
CA ALA A 75 7.42 -1.25 -35.51
C ALA A 75 8.58 -1.30 -34.51
N ALA A 76 9.82 -1.33 -34.98
CA ALA A 76 11.01 -1.31 -34.11
C ALA A 76 11.10 -0.01 -33.29
N ARG A 77 10.72 1.13 -33.88
CA ARG A 77 10.77 2.43 -33.23
C ARG A 77 9.60 2.61 -32.26
N ALA A 78 8.39 2.15 -32.64
CA ALA A 78 7.19 2.21 -31.80
C ALA A 78 7.28 1.30 -30.56
N LEU A 79 7.92 0.12 -30.69
CA LEU A 79 8.06 -0.84 -29.57
C LEU A 79 9.32 -0.62 -28.73
N ARG A 80 10.17 0.32 -29.07
CA ARG A 80 11.39 0.64 -28.32
C ARG A 80 11.09 1.07 -26.86
N PRO A 81 10.11 1.94 -26.58
CA PRO A 81 9.73 2.31 -25.23
C PRO A 81 9.26 1.13 -24.39
N LEU A 82 8.44 0.24 -24.97
CA LEU A 82 7.93 -0.94 -24.28
C LEU A 82 9.07 -1.88 -23.85
N ARG A 83 10.09 -2.06 -24.70
CA ARG A 83 11.28 -2.86 -24.34
C ARG A 83 12.12 -2.20 -23.25
N ALA A 84 12.17 -0.87 -23.19
CA ALA A 84 12.82 -0.13 -22.13
C ALA A 84 12.09 -0.31 -20.80
N ILE A 85 10.76 -0.14 -20.79
CA ILE A 85 9.91 -0.38 -19.60
C ILE A 85 10.10 -1.81 -19.08
N THR A 86 10.01 -2.82 -19.98
CA THR A 86 10.15 -4.23 -19.58
C THR A 86 11.55 -4.53 -19.00
N ARG A 87 12.58 -3.91 -19.55
CA ARG A 87 13.96 -4.08 -19.05
C ARG A 87 14.12 -3.44 -17.68
N SER A 88 13.68 -2.21 -17.52
CA SER A 88 13.72 -1.51 -16.23
C SER A 88 12.90 -2.22 -15.17
N ALA A 89 11.69 -2.69 -15.51
CA ALA A 89 10.86 -3.47 -14.60
C ALA A 89 11.51 -4.80 -14.15
N ARG A 90 12.25 -5.47 -15.05
CA ARG A 90 13.00 -6.69 -14.72
C ARG A 90 14.25 -6.44 -13.85
N SER A 91 14.86 -5.27 -13.95
CA SER A 91 16.00 -4.89 -13.11
C SER A 91 15.59 -4.32 -11.75
N MET A 92 14.30 -4.03 -11.54
CA MET A 92 13.78 -3.65 -10.24
C MET A 92 13.84 -4.83 -9.28
N SER A 93 14.55 -4.66 -8.18
CA SER A 93 14.58 -5.58 -7.05
C SER A 93 14.08 -4.85 -5.81
N ALA A 94 13.74 -5.58 -4.75
CA ALA A 94 13.30 -5.00 -3.47
C ALA A 94 14.29 -4.00 -2.84
N THR A 95 15.53 -3.95 -3.35
CA THR A 95 16.59 -3.02 -2.91
C THR A 95 16.81 -1.84 -3.85
N THR A 96 16.23 -1.86 -5.08
CA THR A 96 16.48 -0.86 -6.14
C THR A 96 15.19 -0.25 -6.70
N LEU A 97 14.13 -0.22 -5.89
CA LEU A 97 12.82 0.36 -6.26
C LEU A 97 12.82 1.90 -6.34
N ASP A 98 13.90 2.57 -5.89
CA ASP A 98 14.03 4.04 -5.93
C ASP A 98 14.26 4.64 -7.34
N GLY A 99 14.46 3.80 -8.36
CA GLY A 99 14.69 4.25 -9.71
C GLY A 99 13.39 4.59 -10.44
N ARG A 100 13.09 5.87 -10.68
CA ARG A 100 12.05 6.25 -11.64
C ARG A 100 12.33 5.60 -12.99
N LEU A 101 11.31 5.00 -13.59
CA LEU A 101 11.32 4.52 -14.97
C LEU A 101 11.50 5.72 -15.90
N ARG A 102 12.76 6.14 -16.12
CA ARG A 102 13.10 7.19 -17.11
C ARG A 102 12.90 6.65 -18.51
N VAL A 103 11.65 6.56 -18.95
CA VAL A 103 11.33 6.17 -20.31
C VAL A 103 11.19 7.44 -21.14
N PRO A 104 11.98 7.65 -22.20
CA PRO A 104 11.72 8.70 -23.17
C PRO A 104 10.40 8.35 -23.87
N ALA A 105 9.29 8.80 -23.32
CA ALA A 105 7.97 8.51 -23.87
C ALA A 105 7.75 9.43 -25.07
N ALA A 106 7.89 8.87 -26.27
CA ALA A 106 7.55 9.55 -27.53
C ALA A 106 6.01 9.62 -27.74
N TYR A 107 5.24 8.86 -26.96
CA TYR A 107 3.79 8.71 -27.08
C TYR A 107 3.13 8.82 -25.71
N GLU A 108 1.94 9.39 -25.65
CA GLU A 108 1.18 9.68 -24.43
C GLU A 108 0.80 8.39 -23.69
N GLU A 109 0.40 7.35 -24.40
CA GLU A 109 0.01 6.06 -23.84
C GLU A 109 1.16 5.35 -23.09
N PHE A 110 2.39 5.50 -23.57
CA PHE A 110 3.56 4.95 -22.88
C PHE A 110 3.99 5.79 -21.67
N ALA A 111 3.70 7.10 -21.69
CA ALA A 111 3.94 7.96 -20.53
C ALA A 111 2.98 7.59 -19.39
N GLU A 112 1.70 7.44 -19.69
CA GLU A 112 0.67 7.04 -18.72
C GLU A 112 0.98 5.65 -18.11
N LEU A 113 1.40 4.69 -18.94
CA LEU A 113 1.83 3.37 -18.46
C LEU A 113 3.06 3.47 -17.56
N ALA A 114 4.06 4.28 -17.91
CA ALA A 114 5.26 4.48 -17.10
C ALA A 114 4.93 5.13 -15.77
N ASP A 115 4.08 6.16 -15.75
CA ASP A 115 3.64 6.84 -14.53
C ASP A 115 2.84 5.89 -13.61
N SER A 116 2.00 5.04 -14.19
CA SER A 116 1.23 4.01 -13.44
C SER A 116 2.16 2.97 -12.80
N LEU A 117 3.19 2.52 -13.54
CA LEU A 117 4.19 1.58 -13.03
C LEU A 117 5.08 2.22 -11.96
N ASP A 118 5.48 3.48 -12.14
CA ASP A 118 6.24 4.23 -11.12
C ASP A 118 5.42 4.37 -9.84
N GLY A 119 4.11 4.66 -9.95
CA GLY A 119 3.22 4.72 -8.81
C GLY A 119 3.05 3.37 -8.07
N LEU A 120 3.05 2.25 -8.82
CA LEU A 120 3.05 0.90 -8.23
C LEU A 120 4.38 0.59 -7.54
N ALA A 121 5.50 0.88 -8.20
CA ALA A 121 6.84 0.66 -7.65
C ALA A 121 7.07 1.47 -6.38
N TYR A 122 6.62 2.72 -6.34
CA TYR A 122 6.69 3.58 -5.16
C TYR A 122 5.90 2.99 -3.99
N ARG A 123 4.63 2.59 -4.21
CA ARG A 123 3.80 1.96 -3.15
C ARG A 123 4.41 0.67 -2.64
N LEU A 124 5.00 -0.14 -3.53
CA LEU A 124 5.68 -1.37 -3.15
C LEU A 124 6.94 -1.08 -2.32
N HIS A 125 7.72 -0.07 -2.70
CA HIS A 125 8.91 0.38 -1.97
C HIS A 125 8.54 0.87 -0.56
N GLU A 126 7.51 1.71 -0.43
CA GLU A 126 7.00 2.15 0.86
C GLU A 126 6.57 0.97 1.73
N SER A 127 5.82 0.01 1.16
CA SER A 127 5.39 -1.20 1.88
C SER A 127 6.58 -2.03 2.39
N PHE A 128 7.59 -2.28 1.55
CA PHE A 128 8.79 -3.01 1.97
C PHE A 128 9.61 -2.25 3.01
N THR A 129 9.69 -0.93 2.90
CA THR A 129 10.42 -0.11 3.87
C THR A 129 9.72 -0.13 5.22
N ALA A 130 8.40 0.03 5.24
CA ALA A 130 7.58 -0.09 6.45
C ALA A 130 7.71 -1.48 7.08
N GLN A 131 7.68 -2.55 6.28
CA GLN A 131 7.85 -3.92 6.76
C GLN A 131 9.25 -4.16 7.37
N ARG A 132 10.32 -3.67 6.73
CA ARG A 132 11.68 -3.77 7.27
C ARG A 132 11.82 -3.03 8.59
N GLN A 133 11.27 -1.82 8.67
CA GLN A 133 11.27 -1.02 9.89
C GLN A 133 10.48 -1.71 11.01
N PHE A 134 9.32 -2.30 10.69
CA PHE A 134 8.52 -3.08 11.62
C PHE A 134 9.32 -4.27 12.19
N ILE A 135 9.97 -5.06 11.34
CA ILE A 135 10.79 -6.22 11.77
C ILE A 135 11.98 -5.76 12.63
N ALA A 136 12.65 -4.68 12.24
CA ALA A 136 13.78 -4.14 13.01
C ALA A 136 13.32 -3.68 14.40
N ASN A 137 12.24 -2.91 14.48
CA ASN A 137 11.68 -2.41 15.73
C ASN A 137 11.19 -3.58 16.62
N ALA A 138 10.44 -4.54 16.07
CA ALA A 138 9.98 -5.73 16.78
C ALA A 138 11.17 -6.51 17.38
N SER A 139 12.25 -6.67 16.61
CA SER A 139 13.46 -7.36 17.08
C SER A 139 14.13 -6.61 18.24
N HIS A 140 14.14 -5.29 18.21
CA HIS A 140 14.67 -4.47 19.31
C HIS A 140 13.79 -4.56 20.56
N GLU A 141 12.47 -4.43 20.41
CA GLU A 141 11.51 -4.48 21.52
C GLU A 141 11.47 -5.87 22.19
N LEU A 142 11.69 -6.95 21.45
CA LEU A 142 11.79 -8.29 22.00
C LEU A 142 13.15 -8.55 22.69
N ARG A 143 14.24 -7.98 22.20
CA ARG A 143 15.57 -8.20 22.75
C ARG A 143 15.75 -7.55 24.12
N THR A 144 15.20 -6.36 24.33
CA THR A 144 15.35 -5.59 25.57
C THR A 144 14.87 -6.35 26.80
N PRO A 145 13.61 -6.85 26.88
CA PRO A 145 13.14 -7.60 28.05
C PRO A 145 13.90 -8.91 28.26
N LEU A 146 14.29 -9.61 27.18
CA LEU A 146 15.13 -10.81 27.28
C LEU A 146 16.49 -10.52 27.94
N THR A 147 17.10 -9.37 27.62
CA THR A 147 18.34 -8.94 28.23
C THR A 147 18.14 -8.63 29.69
N VAL A 148 17.06 -7.95 30.07
CA VAL A 148 16.72 -7.65 31.48
C VAL A 148 16.47 -8.93 32.26
N GLN A 149 15.66 -9.87 31.72
CA GLN A 149 15.42 -11.18 32.35
C GLN A 149 16.73 -11.94 32.61
N ARG A 150 17.63 -12.00 31.61
CA ARG A 150 18.92 -12.66 31.74
C ARG A 150 19.80 -11.99 32.80
N THR A 151 19.85 -10.66 32.84
CA THR A 151 20.63 -9.91 33.80
C THR A 151 20.09 -10.13 35.21
N LEU A 152 18.76 -10.06 35.40
CA LEU A 152 18.13 -10.30 36.69
C LEU A 152 18.46 -11.71 37.23
N LEU A 153 18.33 -12.74 36.38
CA LEU A 153 18.68 -14.11 36.69
C LEU A 153 20.17 -14.25 37.08
N GLN A 154 21.08 -13.65 36.29
CA GLN A 154 22.53 -13.72 36.56
C GLN A 154 22.91 -13.05 37.87
N LEU A 155 22.33 -11.87 38.15
CA LEU A 155 22.59 -11.16 39.42
C LEU A 155 22.05 -11.93 40.61
N THR A 156 20.81 -12.45 40.51
CA THR A 156 20.16 -13.22 41.58
C THR A 156 20.91 -14.52 41.89
N LEU A 157 21.45 -15.21 40.88
CA LEU A 157 22.21 -16.43 41.01
C LEU A 157 23.66 -16.19 41.49
N ALA A 158 24.22 -15.01 41.23
CA ALA A 158 25.58 -14.66 41.66
C ALA A 158 25.64 -14.10 43.07
N ASP A 159 24.49 -13.79 43.68
CA ASP A 159 24.42 -13.29 45.06
C ASP A 159 24.52 -14.46 46.06
N PRO A 160 25.65 -14.59 46.81
CA PRO A 160 25.80 -15.66 47.78
C PRO A 160 24.92 -15.49 49.03
N ASP A 161 24.40 -14.27 49.27
CA ASP A 161 23.57 -13.94 50.42
C ASP A 161 22.06 -13.89 50.03
N ALA A 162 21.71 -14.37 48.83
CA ALA A 162 20.33 -14.39 48.34
C ALA A 162 19.41 -15.17 49.26
N THR A 163 18.47 -14.49 49.86
CA THR A 163 17.42 -15.10 50.70
C THR A 163 16.32 -15.73 49.86
N ALA A 164 15.52 -16.61 50.47
CA ALA A 164 14.34 -17.16 49.84
C ALA A 164 13.34 -16.07 49.36
N ASP A 165 13.26 -14.94 50.05
CA ASP A 165 12.39 -13.84 49.72
C ASP A 165 12.94 -13.01 48.53
N THR A 166 14.27 -12.82 48.46
CA THR A 166 14.93 -12.22 47.28
C THR A 166 14.69 -13.05 46.02
N LEU A 167 14.84 -14.38 46.13
CA LEU A 167 14.60 -15.32 45.02
C LEU A 167 13.12 -15.28 44.58
N ARG A 168 12.17 -15.27 45.54
CA ARG A 168 10.75 -15.16 45.21
C ARG A 168 10.39 -13.82 44.54
N SER A 169 11.03 -12.72 44.99
CA SER A 169 10.83 -11.42 44.32
C SER A 169 11.32 -11.45 42.88
N ALA A 170 12.54 -11.94 42.64
CA ALA A 170 13.11 -12.09 41.31
C ALA A 170 12.23 -12.97 40.38
N CYS A 171 11.67 -14.07 40.93
CA CYS A 171 10.74 -14.91 40.19
C CYS A 171 9.46 -14.17 39.81
N ARG A 172 8.91 -13.32 40.68
CA ARG A 172 7.73 -12.50 40.35
C ARG A 172 8.05 -11.49 39.26
N ASP A 173 9.16 -10.80 39.36
CA ASP A 173 9.63 -9.83 38.38
C ASP A 173 9.83 -10.50 37.00
N LEU A 174 10.38 -11.73 36.98
CA LEU A 174 10.52 -12.53 35.76
C LEU A 174 9.17 -12.95 35.17
N LEU A 175 8.21 -13.32 35.99
CA LEU A 175 6.83 -13.62 35.52
C LEU A 175 6.15 -12.39 34.93
N ASP A 176 6.33 -11.22 35.53
CA ASP A 176 5.76 -9.97 35.01
C ASP A 176 6.40 -9.56 33.68
N LEU A 177 7.73 -9.70 33.56
CA LEU A 177 8.42 -9.51 32.28
C LEU A 177 7.97 -10.53 31.22
N GLY A 178 7.70 -11.79 31.61
CA GLY A 178 7.16 -12.81 30.72
C GLY A 178 5.78 -12.41 30.16
N ARG A 179 4.85 -11.98 31.03
CA ARG A 179 3.52 -11.50 30.60
C ARG A 179 3.61 -10.29 29.66
N GLN A 180 4.52 -9.35 29.91
CA GLN A 180 4.75 -8.22 29.01
C GLN A 180 5.21 -8.66 27.63
N GLN A 181 6.08 -9.70 27.57
CA GLN A 181 6.52 -10.28 26.29
C GLN A 181 5.39 -11.01 25.54
N GLU A 182 4.55 -11.77 26.26
CA GLU A 182 3.35 -12.40 25.67
C GLU A 182 2.44 -11.35 25.03
N HIS A 183 2.11 -10.28 25.77
CA HIS A 183 1.32 -9.16 25.23
C HIS A 183 1.97 -8.50 24.00
N LEU A 184 3.29 -8.35 23.98
CA LEU A 184 4.00 -7.80 22.82
C LEU A 184 3.89 -8.73 21.60
N ILE A 185 4.05 -10.03 21.80
CA ILE A 185 3.92 -11.05 20.74
C ILE A 185 2.50 -11.04 20.18
N ASP A 186 1.47 -11.05 21.02
CA ASP A 186 0.07 -11.01 20.61
C ASP A 186 -0.25 -9.74 19.81
N ALA A 187 0.30 -8.60 20.24
CA ALA A 187 0.20 -7.34 19.54
C ALA A 187 0.83 -7.40 18.13
N LEU A 188 2.01 -8.00 18.01
CA LEU A 188 2.69 -8.19 16.74
C LEU A 188 1.96 -9.14 15.80
N LEU A 189 1.39 -10.23 16.33
CA LEU A 189 0.58 -11.17 15.57
C LEU A 189 -0.72 -10.51 15.09
N THR A 190 -1.37 -9.72 15.93
CA THR A 190 -2.59 -8.96 15.55
C THR A 190 -2.29 -7.96 14.43
N LEU A 191 -1.14 -7.26 14.50
CA LEU A 191 -0.71 -6.35 13.43
C LEU A 191 -0.39 -7.10 12.12
N ALA A 192 0.26 -8.26 12.20
CA ALA A 192 0.59 -9.07 11.03
C ALA A 192 -0.67 -9.62 10.34
N ASN A 193 -1.65 -10.08 11.12
CA ASN A 193 -2.90 -10.65 10.62
C ASN A 193 -3.94 -9.58 10.23
N GLY A 194 -3.93 -8.41 10.84
CA GLY A 194 -4.89 -7.33 10.57
C GLY A 194 -4.90 -6.82 9.12
N HIS A 195 -3.86 -7.15 8.33
CA HIS A 195 -3.81 -6.87 6.90
C HIS A 195 -4.40 -7.98 6.01
N GLN A 196 -4.68 -9.17 6.57
CA GLN A 196 -5.19 -10.33 5.82
C GLN A 196 -6.72 -10.37 5.73
N GLY A 197 -7.42 -9.50 6.49
CA GLY A 197 -8.89 -9.49 6.59
C GLY A 197 -9.41 -10.43 7.67
N ILE A 198 -10.74 -10.51 7.79
CA ILE A 198 -11.45 -11.35 8.75
C ILE A 198 -11.96 -12.59 8.03
N ASP A 199 -11.55 -13.77 8.49
CA ASP A 199 -11.99 -15.05 7.94
C ASP A 199 -13.39 -15.44 8.42
N HIS A 200 -13.73 -15.09 9.67
CA HIS A 200 -14.98 -15.47 10.30
C HIS A 200 -15.72 -14.23 10.81
N TRP A 201 -16.74 -13.82 10.05
CA TRP A 201 -17.65 -12.74 10.44
C TRP A 201 -18.81 -13.30 11.27
N ALA A 202 -18.95 -12.82 12.51
CA ALA A 202 -20.03 -13.18 13.40
C ALA A 202 -20.76 -11.94 13.93
N PRO A 203 -22.07 -12.00 14.18
CA PRO A 203 -22.77 -10.95 14.87
C PRO A 203 -22.43 -10.95 16.37
N PHE A 204 -22.23 -9.78 16.96
CA PHE A 204 -22.03 -9.60 18.41
C PHE A 204 -22.59 -8.27 18.89
N ASP A 205 -22.92 -8.19 20.18
CA ASP A 205 -23.34 -6.93 20.81
C ASP A 205 -22.11 -6.11 21.19
N LEU A 206 -21.97 -4.94 20.57
CA LEU A 206 -20.84 -4.04 20.78
C LEU A 206 -20.85 -3.44 22.19
N ALA A 207 -22.05 -3.17 22.76
CA ALA A 207 -22.18 -2.60 24.10
C ALA A 207 -21.81 -3.62 25.18
N ASP A 208 -22.25 -4.88 25.03
CA ASP A 208 -21.89 -5.97 25.96
C ASP A 208 -20.39 -6.21 25.99
N LEU A 209 -19.78 -6.31 24.80
CA LEU A 209 -18.34 -6.51 24.67
C LEU A 209 -17.54 -5.33 25.26
N THR A 210 -17.97 -4.10 24.98
CA THR A 210 -17.35 -2.89 25.55
C THR A 210 -17.50 -2.84 27.07
N GLY A 211 -18.68 -3.19 27.58
CA GLY A 211 -18.95 -3.22 29.01
C GLY A 211 -18.05 -4.17 29.79
N LYS A 212 -17.79 -5.38 29.25
CA LYS A 212 -16.85 -6.35 29.82
C LYS A 212 -15.45 -5.75 29.93
N VAL A 213 -14.92 -5.19 28.84
CA VAL A 213 -13.58 -4.58 28.84
C VAL A 213 -13.47 -3.42 29.82
N VAL A 214 -14.51 -2.57 29.93
CA VAL A 214 -14.52 -1.43 30.86
C VAL A 214 -14.48 -1.89 32.32
N LEU A 215 -15.18 -2.98 32.66
CA LEU A 215 -15.18 -3.54 34.01
C LEU A 215 -13.77 -4.04 34.41
N ASP A 216 -13.06 -4.66 33.50
CA ASP A 216 -11.72 -5.20 33.75
C ASP A 216 -10.64 -4.12 33.86
N HIS A 217 -10.92 -2.89 33.39
CA HIS A 217 -9.95 -1.79 33.33
C HIS A 217 -10.26 -0.63 34.29
N GLN A 218 -10.96 -0.89 35.40
CA GLN A 218 -11.22 0.12 36.42
C GLN A 218 -9.88 0.60 37.06
N HIS A 219 -9.72 1.93 37.16
CA HIS A 219 -8.51 2.52 37.73
C HIS A 219 -8.86 3.51 38.85
N PRO A 220 -8.36 3.31 40.10
CA PRO A 220 -8.77 4.10 41.26
C PRO A 220 -8.44 5.61 41.17
N GLY A 221 -7.54 6.00 40.29
CA GLY A 221 -7.13 7.41 40.12
C GLY A 221 -7.80 8.13 38.95
N LEU A 222 -8.73 7.48 38.23
CA LEU A 222 -9.40 8.05 37.03
C LEU A 222 -10.91 7.89 37.14
N ARG A 223 -11.65 8.83 36.54
CA ARG A 223 -13.09 8.69 36.37
C ARG A 223 -13.37 8.08 34.99
N ILE A 224 -13.97 6.88 34.99
CA ILE A 224 -14.37 6.19 33.78
C ILE A 224 -15.87 6.25 33.65
N ASP A 225 -16.38 7.03 32.70
CA ASP A 225 -17.80 7.20 32.41
C ASP A 225 -18.16 6.41 31.15
N SER A 226 -19.12 5.51 31.22
CA SER A 226 -19.59 4.72 30.09
C SER A 226 -21.06 4.92 29.80
N SER A 227 -21.44 5.16 28.55
CA SER A 227 -22.80 5.22 28.05
C SER A 227 -22.95 4.27 26.87
N LEU A 228 -23.39 3.05 27.15
CA LEU A 228 -23.38 1.95 26.21
C LEU A 228 -24.80 1.65 25.71
N THR A 229 -25.06 1.96 24.44
CA THR A 229 -26.31 1.62 23.76
C THR A 229 -26.15 0.25 23.09
N PRO A 230 -27.00 -0.74 23.41
CA PRO A 230 -26.96 -2.06 22.75
C PRO A 230 -27.11 -1.95 21.24
N VAL A 231 -26.20 -2.61 20.51
CA VAL A 231 -26.21 -2.65 19.04
C VAL A 231 -25.50 -3.90 18.55
N THR A 232 -26.14 -4.62 17.64
CA THR A 232 -25.54 -5.79 17.00
C THR A 232 -24.73 -5.36 15.76
N VAL A 233 -23.44 -5.62 15.80
CA VAL A 233 -22.48 -5.36 14.71
C VAL A 233 -21.95 -6.68 14.18
N VAL A 234 -21.31 -6.65 13.00
CA VAL A 234 -20.71 -7.86 12.38
C VAL A 234 -19.19 -7.70 12.31
N GLY A 235 -18.50 -8.76 12.69
CA GLY A 235 -17.04 -8.78 12.67
C GLY A 235 -16.46 -10.00 13.34
N ASP A 236 -15.22 -9.93 13.72
CA ASP A 236 -14.56 -10.90 14.59
C ASP A 236 -14.62 -10.39 16.04
N PRO A 237 -15.38 -11.04 16.96
CA PRO A 237 -15.52 -10.58 18.33
C PRO A 237 -14.20 -10.51 19.10
N ALA A 238 -13.25 -11.43 18.85
CA ALA A 238 -11.96 -11.46 19.54
C ALA A 238 -11.07 -10.28 19.11
N LEU A 239 -11.05 -9.97 17.80
CA LEU A 239 -10.38 -8.79 17.30
C LEU A 239 -11.03 -7.50 17.79
N ALA A 240 -12.37 -7.45 17.85
CA ALA A 240 -13.09 -6.30 18.37
C ALA A 240 -12.79 -6.08 19.87
N GLU A 241 -12.75 -7.14 20.68
CA GLU A 241 -12.34 -7.08 22.08
C GLU A 241 -10.90 -6.55 22.22
N SER A 242 -9.97 -7.04 21.41
CA SER A 242 -8.59 -6.54 21.38
C SER A 242 -8.53 -5.06 21.03
N LEU A 243 -9.31 -4.59 20.04
CA LEU A 243 -9.42 -3.17 19.69
C LEU A 243 -9.90 -2.33 20.87
N ILE A 244 -11.00 -2.74 21.51
CA ILE A 244 -11.59 -2.03 22.65
C ILE A 244 -10.59 -1.99 23.81
N THR A 245 -9.95 -3.12 24.12
CA THR A 245 -8.91 -3.23 25.16
C THR A 245 -7.76 -2.26 24.89
N ASN A 246 -7.27 -2.20 23.65
CA ASN A 246 -6.20 -1.27 23.29
C ASN A 246 -6.62 0.20 23.43
N LEU A 247 -7.86 0.55 23.05
CA LEU A 247 -8.39 1.89 23.24
C LEU A 247 -8.51 2.27 24.71
N VAL A 248 -9.10 1.41 25.53
CA VAL A 248 -9.30 1.65 26.97
C VAL A 248 -7.97 1.72 27.71
N THR A 249 -7.08 0.75 27.48
CA THR A 249 -5.74 0.73 28.09
C THR A 249 -4.95 1.99 27.72
N ASN A 250 -5.03 2.42 26.46
CA ASN A 250 -4.37 3.64 25.98
C ASN A 250 -4.95 4.89 26.68
N ALA A 251 -6.28 4.96 26.80
CA ALA A 251 -6.98 6.06 27.45
C ALA A 251 -6.69 6.16 28.96
N VAL A 252 -6.50 5.03 29.65
CA VAL A 252 -6.08 4.95 31.04
C VAL A 252 -4.61 5.34 31.22
N ARG A 253 -3.74 4.74 30.42
CA ARG A 253 -2.26 4.90 30.53
C ARG A 253 -1.82 6.34 30.24
N HIS A 254 -2.37 6.98 29.20
CA HIS A 254 -1.97 8.32 28.77
C HIS A 254 -2.86 9.43 29.34
N ASN A 255 -3.53 9.13 30.46
CA ASN A 255 -4.35 10.13 31.16
C ASN A 255 -3.50 10.99 32.09
N VAL A 256 -4.13 12.07 32.57
CA VAL A 256 -3.58 12.91 33.66
C VAL A 256 -4.16 12.42 35.00
N PRO A 257 -3.45 12.63 36.12
CA PRO A 257 -3.98 12.31 37.44
C PRO A 257 -5.34 12.99 37.69
N GLY A 258 -6.34 12.22 38.15
CA GLY A 258 -7.72 12.70 38.32
C GLY A 258 -8.48 13.00 37.04
N GLY A 259 -7.95 12.58 35.90
CA GLY A 259 -8.60 12.77 34.60
C GLY A 259 -9.80 11.85 34.34
N THR A 260 -10.38 11.99 33.16
CA THR A 260 -11.57 11.25 32.75
C THR A 260 -11.36 10.42 31.50
N VAL A 261 -12.03 9.27 31.43
CA VAL A 261 -12.20 8.44 30.23
C VAL A 261 -13.69 8.34 29.96
N GLU A 262 -14.12 8.76 28.79
CA GLU A 262 -15.51 8.67 28.33
C GLU A 262 -15.61 7.61 27.23
N ILE A 263 -16.51 6.63 27.40
CA ILE A 263 -16.69 5.52 26.45
C ILE A 263 -18.16 5.45 26.06
N THR A 264 -18.44 5.51 24.77
CA THR A 264 -19.84 5.45 24.30
C THR A 264 -20.00 4.49 23.15
N THR A 265 -21.14 3.78 23.11
CA THR A 265 -21.63 3.06 21.94
C THR A 265 -22.95 3.64 21.48
N THR A 266 -23.22 3.63 20.18
CA THR A 266 -24.47 4.15 19.61
C THR A 266 -25.19 3.09 18.77
N ALA A 267 -26.49 3.26 18.56
CA ALA A 267 -27.29 2.38 17.70
C ALA A 267 -26.80 2.34 16.22
N ALA A 268 -25.92 3.28 15.81
CA ALA A 268 -25.30 3.28 14.50
C ALA A 268 -24.03 2.42 14.40
N GLY A 269 -23.70 1.62 15.43
CA GLY A 269 -22.48 0.79 15.46
C GLY A 269 -21.21 1.58 15.76
N ARG A 270 -21.33 2.83 16.27
CA ARG A 270 -20.18 3.67 16.61
C ARG A 270 -19.72 3.41 18.02
N LEU A 271 -18.44 3.09 18.17
CA LEU A 271 -17.70 3.13 19.43
C LEU A 271 -16.90 4.43 19.50
N THR A 272 -16.99 5.14 20.61
CA THR A 272 -16.17 6.33 20.88
C THR A 272 -15.44 6.15 22.20
N VAL A 273 -14.14 6.41 22.22
CA VAL A 273 -13.31 6.47 23.42
C VAL A 273 -12.63 7.83 23.46
N SER A 274 -12.82 8.56 24.52
CA SER A 274 -12.27 9.90 24.70
C SER A 274 -11.61 10.01 26.07
N ASN A 275 -10.39 10.51 26.12
CA ASN A 275 -9.67 10.68 27.37
C ASN A 275 -9.06 12.08 27.51
N THR A 276 -8.95 12.55 28.74
CA THR A 276 -8.06 13.66 29.09
C THR A 276 -6.62 13.21 29.03
N GLY A 277 -5.67 14.14 28.82
CA GLY A 277 -4.26 13.79 28.70
C GLY A 277 -3.38 14.99 28.34
N ALA A 278 -2.13 14.73 28.01
CA ALA A 278 -1.24 15.76 27.48
C ALA A 278 -1.73 16.28 26.12
N PRO A 279 -1.47 17.57 25.78
CA PRO A 279 -1.78 18.10 24.46
C PRO A 279 -1.01 17.37 23.36
N ILE A 280 -1.71 17.01 22.29
CA ILE A 280 -1.14 16.30 21.14
C ILE A 280 -1.26 17.20 19.91
N PRO A 281 -0.13 17.52 19.24
CA PRO A 281 -0.18 18.29 18.00
C PRO A 281 -0.94 17.50 16.91
N PRO A 282 -1.85 18.13 16.14
CA PRO A 282 -2.60 17.46 15.09
C PRO A 282 -1.71 16.77 14.04
N ALA A 283 -0.54 17.33 13.75
CA ALA A 283 0.43 16.78 12.79
C ALA A 283 1.04 15.43 13.24
N GLU A 284 0.99 15.10 14.54
CA GLU A 284 1.54 13.87 15.10
C GLU A 284 0.55 12.70 15.04
N ILE A 285 -0.75 12.96 14.81
CA ILE A 285 -1.80 11.92 14.85
C ILE A 285 -1.55 10.80 13.84
N ASP A 286 -1.16 11.13 12.61
CA ASP A 286 -0.91 10.11 11.58
C ASP A 286 0.36 9.28 11.90
N ARG A 287 1.33 9.89 12.55
CA ARG A 287 2.52 9.19 13.04
C ARG A 287 2.18 8.22 14.18
N LEU A 288 1.32 8.62 15.10
CA LEU A 288 0.90 7.78 16.23
C LEU A 288 0.11 6.53 15.84
N LYS A 289 -0.49 6.52 14.66
CA LYS A 289 -1.14 5.32 14.09
C LYS A 289 -0.14 4.31 13.52
N GLN A 290 1.15 4.68 13.38
CA GLN A 290 2.18 3.77 12.90
C GLN A 290 2.75 2.94 14.06
N PRO A 291 3.12 1.67 13.82
CA PRO A 291 3.72 0.83 14.85
C PRO A 291 5.00 1.43 15.44
N PHE A 292 5.18 1.29 16.76
CA PHE A 292 6.35 1.75 17.52
C PHE A 292 6.55 3.27 17.55
N GLN A 293 5.54 4.05 17.21
CA GLN A 293 5.59 5.52 17.29
C GLN A 293 5.06 6.02 18.62
N ARG A 294 5.77 7.01 19.21
CA ARG A 294 5.45 7.63 20.49
C ARG A 294 5.62 9.14 20.41
N LEU A 295 4.93 9.88 21.27
CA LEU A 295 5.14 11.31 21.48
C LEU A 295 6.37 11.50 22.38
N GLY A 296 7.30 12.38 21.97
CA GLY A 296 8.51 12.71 22.73
C GLY A 296 9.74 11.87 22.35
N THR A 297 10.91 12.42 22.67
CA THR A 297 12.24 11.86 22.35
C THR A 297 12.83 11.00 23.44
N ASP A 298 12.27 11.00 24.66
CA ASP A 298 12.84 10.31 25.80
C ASP A 298 12.49 8.82 25.80
N ARG A 299 13.45 8.03 25.30
CA ARG A 299 13.43 6.54 25.35
C ARG A 299 13.64 5.96 26.75
N THR A 300 13.82 6.78 27.75
CA THR A 300 14.24 6.36 29.11
C THR A 300 13.10 5.90 30.00
N ASP A 301 11.87 6.28 29.74
CA ASP A 301 10.71 5.78 30.51
C ASP A 301 10.20 4.45 29.94
N GLN A 302 10.79 3.35 30.42
CA GLN A 302 10.40 1.97 30.11
C GLN A 302 8.95 1.61 30.54
N THR A 303 8.32 2.48 31.34
CA THR A 303 6.94 2.31 31.84
C THR A 303 5.85 2.64 30.80
N GLU A 304 6.16 3.27 29.69
CA GLU A 304 5.18 3.83 28.75
C GLU A 304 4.92 2.97 27.49
N GLY A 305 4.83 1.65 27.58
CA GLY A 305 4.35 0.77 26.49
C GLY A 305 5.12 0.86 25.16
N HIS A 306 4.88 -0.09 24.27
CA HIS A 306 5.67 -0.31 23.04
C HIS A 306 5.26 0.56 21.85
N GLY A 307 4.29 1.49 21.98
CA GLY A 307 3.79 2.30 20.86
C GLY A 307 3.02 1.48 19.79
N LEU A 308 2.40 0.38 20.21
CA LEU A 308 1.64 -0.52 19.33
C LEU A 308 0.12 -0.32 19.42
N GLY A 309 -0.42 0.18 20.54
CA GLY A 309 -1.86 0.18 20.80
C GLY A 309 -2.70 0.85 19.71
N LEU A 310 -2.35 2.07 19.27
CA LEU A 310 -3.09 2.76 18.24
C LEU A 310 -2.90 2.14 16.84
N ALA A 311 -1.74 1.56 16.58
CA ALA A 311 -1.48 0.80 15.36
C ALA A 311 -2.33 -0.47 15.29
N ILE A 312 -2.50 -1.20 16.41
CA ILE A 312 -3.40 -2.36 16.52
C ILE A 312 -4.84 -1.94 16.27
N VAL A 313 -5.29 -0.84 16.89
CA VAL A 313 -6.63 -0.28 16.65
C VAL A 313 -6.84 0.01 15.16
N ALA A 314 -5.87 0.63 14.50
CA ALA A 314 -5.95 0.94 13.08
C ALA A 314 -5.99 -0.33 12.21
N ALA A 315 -5.17 -1.34 12.52
CA ALA A 315 -5.15 -2.60 11.78
C ALA A 315 -6.48 -3.39 11.94
N ILE A 316 -7.00 -3.48 13.16
CA ILE A 316 -8.26 -4.17 13.42
C ILE A 316 -9.45 -3.42 12.80
N ALA A 317 -9.49 -2.10 12.90
CA ALA A 317 -10.51 -1.28 12.25
C ALA A 317 -10.48 -1.48 10.72
N HIS A 318 -9.29 -1.51 10.12
CA HIS A 318 -9.13 -1.80 8.70
C HIS A 318 -9.65 -3.20 8.33
N ALA A 319 -9.30 -4.24 9.11
CA ALA A 319 -9.79 -5.61 8.90
C ALA A 319 -11.32 -5.69 8.95
N HIS A 320 -11.96 -4.95 9.86
CA HIS A 320 -13.42 -4.84 9.98
C HIS A 320 -14.06 -3.92 8.93
N ARG A 321 -13.26 -3.26 8.07
CA ARG A 321 -13.74 -2.20 7.16
C ARG A 321 -14.46 -1.09 7.92
N ALA A 322 -14.06 -0.86 9.16
CA ALA A 322 -14.62 0.11 10.10
C ALA A 322 -13.84 1.43 9.98
N PRO A 323 -14.47 2.54 9.56
CA PRO A 323 -13.83 3.86 9.57
C PRO A 323 -13.31 4.19 10.96
N LEU A 324 -12.03 4.57 11.02
CA LEU A 324 -11.35 5.02 12.24
C LEU A 324 -11.04 6.51 12.12
N ALA A 325 -11.51 7.32 13.06
CA ALA A 325 -11.13 8.71 13.18
C ALA A 325 -10.45 8.95 14.54
N VAL A 326 -9.32 9.65 14.52
CA VAL A 326 -8.52 10.00 15.70
C VAL A 326 -8.31 11.49 15.70
N HIS A 327 -8.76 12.16 16.74
CA HIS A 327 -8.65 13.62 16.88
C HIS A 327 -8.04 13.98 18.23
N PRO A 328 -7.18 15.00 18.28
CA PRO A 328 -6.74 15.55 19.56
C PRO A 328 -7.90 16.30 20.22
N ARG A 329 -8.05 16.17 21.55
CA ARG A 329 -9.04 16.95 22.31
C ARG A 329 -8.56 18.38 22.54
N PRO A 330 -9.46 19.38 22.46
CA PRO A 330 -9.19 20.69 23.00
C PRO A 330 -8.92 20.58 24.53
N GLY A 331 -7.75 20.97 24.98
CA GLY A 331 -7.34 20.81 26.39
C GLY A 331 -6.53 19.55 26.70
N GLY A 332 -6.21 18.73 25.69
CA GLY A 332 -5.34 17.57 25.80
C GLY A 332 -6.05 16.22 25.82
N GLY A 333 -5.34 15.19 25.43
CA GLY A 333 -5.86 13.84 25.25
C GLY A 333 -6.34 13.56 23.82
N LEU A 334 -7.00 12.43 23.64
CA LEU A 334 -7.51 11.93 22.34
C LEU A 334 -9.04 11.73 22.38
N HIS A 335 -9.64 11.86 21.21
CA HIS A 335 -11.00 11.47 20.90
C HIS A 335 -10.95 10.53 19.70
N ILE A 336 -11.31 9.25 19.92
CA ILE A 336 -11.18 8.18 18.93
C ILE A 336 -12.55 7.60 18.66
N THR A 337 -12.92 7.49 17.39
CA THR A 337 -14.18 6.87 16.94
C THR A 337 -13.92 5.75 15.97
N VAL A 338 -14.67 4.65 16.12
CA VAL A 338 -14.65 3.48 15.22
C VAL A 338 -16.10 3.15 14.86
N ASP A 339 -16.41 3.10 13.58
CA ASP A 339 -17.75 2.78 13.08
C ASP A 339 -17.77 1.33 12.59
N PHE A 340 -18.31 0.42 13.39
CA PHE A 340 -18.46 -0.99 13.03
C PHE A 340 -19.63 -1.20 12.06
N PRO A 341 -19.50 -2.15 11.10
CA PRO A 341 -20.61 -2.50 10.22
C PRO A 341 -21.76 -3.13 11.01
N LEU A 342 -22.97 -2.64 10.76
CA LEU A 342 -24.18 -3.19 11.39
C LEU A 342 -24.49 -4.59 10.84
N ALA A 343 -25.05 -5.45 11.68
CA ALA A 343 -25.61 -6.71 11.22
C ALA A 343 -26.77 -6.43 10.25
N PRO A 344 -26.88 -7.17 9.14
CA PRO A 344 -28.06 -7.11 8.31
C PRO A 344 -29.28 -7.52 9.15
N GLY A 345 -30.30 -6.67 9.12
CA GLY A 345 -31.53 -6.88 9.87
C GLY A 345 -32.35 -8.06 9.34
#